data_a857d3b27ee6d7d794c6974d1bbae18c
#
_entry.id   a857d3b27ee6d7d794c6974d1bbae18c
#
_cell.length_a   1.000
_cell.length_b   1.000
_cell.length_c   1.000
_cell.angle_alpha   90.00
_cell.angle_beta   90.00
_cell.angle_gamma   90.00
#
_symmetry.space_group_name_H-M   'P 1'
#
loop_
_entity.id
_entity.type
_entity.pdbx_description
1 polymer ?
#
loop_
_entity_poly.entity_id
_entity_poly.type
_entity_poly.pdbx_seq_one_letter_code
_entity_poly.pdbx_strand_id
1 'polypeptide(L)'
;MRYGRADVLRILHITARQLVGWQRAGLAPTGEEFSFADLQQIKQIRDLCAKQVRRAVIRESLEAMQRQVAGMENPFLEASAFSVGKRVAFRHNGHTLEPVNGQYMLEFGSSGAVIPASAPKNGRPVLKTDSVHELFARGVSLEENPSNHDEAIQTYHRVLELEPGHAPAHINLGTLYYNRQDFGAAEMHYRAAVAIDPRYALAYFDLGNVLDETERFQEAIKAYRTAIQLAPTYADAHYNLALAYERLREPRRALRHWTIYVKLDRSGPWSVHARKQIARILEGDKLKLVYKREA
;
A
#
# COMPACT_ATOMS: atom_id res chain seq x y z
N MET A 1 -5.38 24.58 7.68
CA MET A 1 -4.97 24.43 9.08
C MET A 1 -3.56 24.95 9.19
N ARG A 2 -3.29 25.88 10.11
CA ARG A 2 -1.96 26.44 10.33
C ARG A 2 -1.46 26.04 11.72
N TYR A 3 -0.19 25.83 11.85
CA TYR A 3 0.47 25.37 13.08
C TYR A 3 1.43 26.45 13.57
N GLY A 4 1.35 26.80 14.84
CA GLY A 4 2.31 27.70 15.45
C GLY A 4 3.68 27.05 15.66
N ARG A 5 4.71 27.87 15.86
CA ARG A 5 6.07 27.38 16.08
C ARG A 5 6.17 26.33 17.20
N ALA A 6 5.46 26.54 18.30
CA ALA A 6 5.43 25.60 19.43
C ALA A 6 4.84 24.24 19.03
N ASP A 7 3.82 24.22 18.16
CA ASP A 7 3.21 23.00 17.67
C ASP A 7 4.16 22.21 16.77
N VAL A 8 4.89 22.90 15.89
CA VAL A 8 5.91 22.28 15.01
C VAL A 8 6.99 21.59 15.84
N LEU A 9 7.49 22.25 16.88
CA LEU A 9 8.53 21.69 17.77
C LEU A 9 8.00 20.43 18.48
N ARG A 10 6.76 20.48 18.97
CA ARG A 10 6.10 19.37 19.67
C ARG A 10 5.79 18.20 18.75
N ILE A 11 5.16 18.46 17.61
CA ILE A 11 4.71 17.42 16.66
C ILE A 11 5.90 16.68 16.04
N LEU A 12 6.94 17.43 15.68
CA LEU A 12 8.11 16.86 15.00
C LEU A 12 9.23 16.45 15.97
N HIS A 13 9.06 16.62 17.27
CA HIS A 13 10.06 16.31 18.31
C HIS A 13 11.43 16.95 18.00
N ILE A 14 11.43 18.22 17.61
CA ILE A 14 12.64 18.99 17.29
C ILE A 14 12.85 20.14 18.25
N THR A 15 14.09 20.59 18.40
CA THR A 15 14.42 21.76 19.22
C THR A 15 14.28 23.07 18.45
N ALA A 16 14.03 24.16 19.14
CA ALA A 16 14.01 25.50 18.56
C ALA A 16 15.34 25.83 17.82
N ARG A 17 16.47 25.36 18.37
CA ARG A 17 17.79 25.53 17.76
C ARG A 17 17.93 24.80 16.42
N GLN A 18 17.34 23.63 16.30
CA GLN A 18 17.32 22.88 15.03
C GLN A 18 16.50 23.60 13.98
N LEU A 19 15.27 24.02 14.31
CA LEU A 19 14.39 24.74 13.39
C LEU A 19 15.06 26.04 12.90
N VAL A 20 15.55 26.87 13.80
CA VAL A 20 16.27 28.11 13.43
C VAL A 20 17.49 27.81 12.57
N GLY A 21 18.23 26.73 12.88
CA GLY A 21 19.37 26.33 12.08
C GLY A 21 19.02 25.90 10.65
N TRP A 22 17.86 25.28 10.44
CA TRP A 22 17.35 24.91 9.10
C TRP A 22 16.78 26.12 8.35
N GLN A 23 16.10 27.04 9.06
CA GLN A 23 15.64 28.31 8.49
C GLN A 23 16.81 29.17 8.00
N ARG A 24 17.87 29.31 8.80
CA ARG A 24 19.10 30.03 8.39
C ARG A 24 19.82 29.37 7.21
N ALA A 25 19.71 28.05 7.08
CA ALA A 25 20.29 27.31 5.96
C ALA A 25 19.41 27.36 4.69
N GLY A 26 18.25 28.01 4.72
CA GLY A 26 17.31 28.07 3.60
C GLY A 26 16.58 26.73 3.32
N LEU A 27 16.58 25.81 4.28
CA LEU A 27 15.98 24.50 4.13
C LEU A 27 14.52 24.45 4.61
N ALA A 28 14.18 25.25 5.62
CA ALA A 28 12.85 25.33 6.19
C ALA A 28 12.23 26.73 6.03
N PRO A 29 10.90 26.84 5.89
CA PRO A 29 10.22 28.12 5.75
C PRO A 29 10.51 29.06 6.93
N THR A 30 10.63 30.37 6.65
CA THR A 30 10.84 31.42 7.65
C THR A 30 9.49 32.04 8.01
N GLY A 31 8.93 31.66 9.13
CA GLY A 31 7.65 32.20 9.60
C GLY A 31 7.33 31.79 11.04
N GLU A 32 6.28 32.36 11.60
CA GLU A 32 5.72 31.97 12.90
C GLU A 32 4.57 30.96 12.75
N GLU A 33 3.97 30.89 11.56
CA GLU A 33 2.91 29.96 11.22
C GLU A 33 3.34 29.04 10.07
N PHE A 34 3.02 27.77 10.16
CA PHE A 34 3.41 26.72 9.23
C PHE A 34 2.17 25.98 8.68
N SER A 35 2.18 25.68 7.41
CA SER A 35 1.20 24.81 6.76
C SER A 35 1.49 23.33 7.02
N PHE A 36 0.58 22.44 6.65
CA PHE A 36 0.84 20.99 6.68
C PHE A 36 2.00 20.58 5.74
N ALA A 37 2.10 21.23 4.59
CA ALA A 37 3.21 21.03 3.65
C ALA A 37 4.57 21.41 4.28
N ASP A 38 4.62 22.51 5.03
CA ASP A 38 5.82 22.91 5.75
C ASP A 38 6.23 21.87 6.80
N LEU A 39 5.26 21.27 7.50
CA LEU A 39 5.54 20.20 8.46
C LEU A 39 6.16 18.97 7.76
N GLN A 40 5.64 18.59 6.59
CA GLN A 40 6.20 17.48 5.82
C GLN A 40 7.63 17.77 5.38
N GLN A 41 7.89 18.97 4.89
CA GLN A 41 9.25 19.41 4.52
C GLN A 41 10.21 19.36 5.71
N ILE A 42 9.82 19.94 6.85
CA ILE A 42 10.64 19.97 8.08
C ILE A 42 10.88 18.54 8.60
N LYS A 43 9.90 17.64 8.49
CA LYS A 43 10.05 16.22 8.85
C LYS A 43 11.13 15.55 8.00
N GLN A 44 11.12 15.73 6.68
CA GLN A 44 12.13 15.13 5.80
C GLN A 44 13.54 15.67 6.11
N ILE A 45 13.67 16.97 6.38
CA ILE A 45 14.94 17.58 6.79
C ILE A 45 15.44 16.97 8.09
N ARG A 46 14.56 16.80 9.08
CA ARG A 46 14.87 16.15 10.35
C ARG A 46 15.41 14.74 10.12
N ASP A 47 14.72 13.95 9.30
CA ASP A 47 15.03 12.54 9.05
C ASP A 47 16.38 12.38 8.29
N LEU A 48 16.67 13.26 7.35
CA LEU A 48 17.98 13.35 6.68
C LEU A 48 19.11 13.75 7.65
N CYS A 49 18.86 14.76 8.49
CA CYS A 49 19.83 15.19 9.50
C CYS A 49 20.08 14.12 10.57
N ALA A 50 19.06 13.35 10.96
CA ALA A 50 19.20 12.22 11.89
C ALA A 50 20.13 11.13 11.33
N LYS A 51 20.15 10.95 10.01
CA LYS A 51 21.08 10.05 9.30
C LYS A 51 22.44 10.71 8.98
N GLN A 52 22.80 11.77 9.70
CA GLN A 52 24.08 12.49 9.60
C GLN A 52 24.37 13.14 8.23
N VAL A 53 23.36 13.41 7.42
CA VAL A 53 23.52 14.20 6.19
C VAL A 53 23.73 15.68 6.56
N ARG A 54 24.78 16.29 6.02
CA ARG A 54 25.09 17.71 6.29
C ARG A 54 24.08 18.63 5.61
N ARG A 55 23.71 19.73 6.26
CA ARG A 55 22.74 20.71 5.73
C ARG A 55 23.17 21.28 4.37
N ALA A 56 24.47 21.51 4.15
CA ALA A 56 24.99 21.97 2.87
C ALA A 56 24.69 20.96 1.74
N VAL A 57 24.87 19.65 2.00
CA VAL A 57 24.57 18.59 1.03
C VAL A 57 23.07 18.53 0.73
N ILE A 58 22.22 18.69 1.75
CA ILE A 58 20.76 18.71 1.56
C ILE A 58 20.38 19.87 0.63
N ARG A 59 20.92 21.09 0.88
CA ARG A 59 20.63 22.26 0.06
C ARG A 59 21.13 22.09 -1.37
N GLU A 60 22.37 21.65 -1.56
CA GLU A 60 22.96 21.40 -2.88
C GLU A 60 22.13 20.38 -3.68
N SER A 61 21.65 19.33 -3.01
CA SER A 61 20.81 18.31 -3.63
C SER A 61 19.44 18.85 -4.03
N LEU A 62 18.82 19.74 -3.23
CA LEU A 62 17.56 20.40 -3.58
C LEU A 62 17.73 21.30 -4.80
N GLU A 63 18.76 22.15 -4.82
CA GLU A 63 19.05 23.04 -5.93
C GLU A 63 19.38 22.27 -7.23
N ALA A 64 20.07 21.14 -7.09
CA ALA A 64 20.36 20.25 -8.21
C ALA A 64 19.09 19.58 -8.75
N MET A 65 18.18 19.12 -7.86
CA MET A 65 16.92 18.52 -8.25
C MET A 65 16.01 19.49 -8.99
N GLN A 66 15.89 20.74 -8.52
CA GLN A 66 15.14 21.80 -9.19
C GLN A 66 15.70 22.14 -10.59
N ARG A 67 17.01 22.06 -10.77
CA ARG A 67 17.65 22.28 -12.10
C ARG A 67 17.41 21.13 -13.07
N GLN A 68 17.30 19.89 -12.58
CA GLN A 68 17.18 18.69 -13.41
C GLN A 68 15.75 18.37 -13.79
N VAL A 69 14.78 18.70 -12.93
CA VAL A 69 13.36 18.44 -13.16
C VAL A 69 12.65 19.76 -13.45
N ALA A 70 12.33 19.98 -14.72
CA ALA A 70 11.65 21.21 -15.15
C ALA A 70 10.27 21.35 -14.46
N GLY A 71 10.02 22.52 -13.88
CA GLY A 71 8.75 22.83 -13.22
C GLY A 71 8.66 22.39 -11.76
N MET A 72 9.67 21.77 -11.18
CA MET A 72 9.70 21.40 -9.78
C MET A 72 9.99 22.62 -8.89
N GLU A 73 9.01 23.02 -8.10
CA GLU A 73 9.15 24.16 -7.19
C GLU A 73 9.70 23.72 -5.83
N ASN A 74 9.19 22.60 -5.28
CA ASN A 74 9.62 22.10 -3.97
C ASN A 74 9.92 20.60 -4.00
N PRO A 75 11.20 20.19 -4.15
CA PRO A 75 11.59 18.79 -4.19
C PRO A 75 11.16 17.94 -2.98
N PHE A 76 10.99 18.54 -1.82
CA PHE A 76 10.52 17.83 -0.64
C PHE A 76 9.02 17.50 -0.65
N LEU A 77 8.23 18.22 -1.42
CA LEU A 77 6.79 17.98 -1.54
C LEU A 77 6.45 17.12 -2.75
N GLU A 78 7.24 17.26 -3.81
CA GLU A 78 6.99 16.63 -5.11
C GLU A 78 7.78 15.33 -5.30
N ALA A 79 8.76 15.07 -4.43
CA ALA A 79 9.57 13.85 -4.45
C ALA A 79 9.88 13.37 -3.04
N SER A 80 10.09 12.06 -2.87
CA SER A 80 10.50 11.47 -1.59
C SER A 80 12.02 11.53 -1.44
N ALA A 81 12.51 12.37 -0.52
CA ALA A 81 13.93 12.50 -0.23
C ALA A 81 14.39 11.45 0.81
N PHE A 82 15.52 10.81 0.55
CA PHE A 82 16.14 9.87 1.50
C PHE A 82 17.68 9.91 1.41
N SER A 83 18.33 9.36 2.42
CA SER A 83 19.81 9.35 2.47
C SER A 83 20.38 8.08 1.87
N VAL A 84 21.41 8.25 1.04
CA VAL A 84 22.25 7.15 0.56
C VAL A 84 23.67 7.43 1.08
N GLY A 85 24.02 6.81 2.19
CA GLY A 85 25.21 7.17 2.95
C GLY A 85 25.13 8.63 3.43
N LYS A 86 26.08 9.47 3.00
CA LYS A 86 26.12 10.90 3.35
C LYS A 86 25.53 11.83 2.25
N ARG A 87 24.88 11.25 1.22
CA ARG A 87 24.26 11.97 0.11
C ARG A 87 22.75 11.93 0.23
N VAL A 88 22.06 12.77 -0.56
CA VAL A 88 20.60 12.76 -0.68
C VAL A 88 20.23 12.25 -2.07
N ALA A 89 19.33 11.30 -2.11
CA ALA A 89 18.66 10.85 -3.32
C ALA A 89 17.15 11.16 -3.21
N PHE A 90 16.52 11.35 -4.36
CA PHE A 90 15.09 11.61 -4.47
C PHE A 90 14.44 10.53 -5.31
N ARG A 91 13.28 10.08 -4.82
CA ARG A 91 12.40 9.22 -5.62
C ARG A 91 11.30 10.11 -6.21
N HIS A 92 11.29 10.24 -7.51
CA HIS A 92 10.34 11.04 -8.28
C HIS A 92 9.89 10.25 -9.51
N ASN A 93 8.58 10.10 -9.71
CA ASN A 93 7.99 9.34 -10.81
C ASN A 93 8.59 7.92 -10.98
N GLY A 94 8.75 7.20 -9.87
CA GLY A 94 9.29 5.84 -9.88
C GLY A 94 10.80 5.72 -10.03
N HIS A 95 11.50 6.81 -10.27
CA HIS A 95 12.96 6.82 -10.42
C HIS A 95 13.66 7.33 -9.17
N THR A 96 14.79 6.71 -8.85
CA THR A 96 15.69 7.21 -7.82
C THR A 96 16.81 7.98 -8.48
N LEU A 97 16.91 9.26 -8.17
CA LEU A 97 17.89 10.20 -8.71
C LEU A 97 18.80 10.74 -7.59
N GLU A 98 20.11 10.67 -7.78
CA GLU A 98 21.09 11.42 -6.99
C GLU A 98 21.44 12.69 -7.78
N PRO A 99 20.85 13.86 -7.42
CA PRO A 99 20.82 15.00 -8.34
C PRO A 99 22.17 15.73 -8.46
N VAL A 100 23.04 15.63 -7.45
CA VAL A 100 24.33 16.35 -7.47
C VAL A 100 25.24 15.81 -8.58
N ASN A 101 25.26 14.49 -8.76
CA ASN A 101 26.02 13.84 -9.84
C ASN A 101 25.20 13.55 -11.09
N GLY A 102 23.89 13.85 -11.08
CA GLY A 102 22.98 13.56 -12.19
C GLY A 102 22.82 12.06 -12.47
N GLN A 103 22.99 11.22 -11.45
CA GLN A 103 22.99 9.77 -11.59
C GLN A 103 21.63 9.18 -11.21
N TYR A 104 21.05 8.39 -12.11
CA TYR A 104 19.97 7.48 -11.77
C TYR A 104 20.53 6.29 -10.98
N MET A 105 19.86 5.93 -9.91
CA MET A 105 20.25 4.83 -9.02
C MET A 105 19.33 3.65 -9.27
N LEU A 106 19.93 2.49 -9.55
CA LEU A 106 19.17 1.24 -9.69
C LEU A 106 19.07 0.57 -8.31
N GLU A 107 17.86 0.23 -7.90
CA GLU A 107 17.62 -0.54 -6.67
C GLU A 107 17.63 -2.03 -7.02
N PHE A 108 18.63 -2.77 -6.56
CA PHE A 108 18.70 -4.22 -6.69
C PHE A 108 18.37 -4.89 -5.36
N GLY A 109 17.17 -5.47 -5.26
CA GLY A 109 16.80 -6.43 -4.22
C GLY A 109 16.85 -5.94 -2.77
N SER A 110 16.53 -6.82 -1.86
CA SER A 110 16.27 -6.61 -0.43
C SER A 110 17.47 -6.20 0.46
N SER A 111 18.62 -5.86 -0.08
CA SER A 111 19.82 -5.52 0.71
C SER A 111 20.22 -4.03 0.68
N GLY A 112 19.45 -3.16 0.07
CA GLY A 112 19.68 -1.69 0.13
C GLY A 112 21.02 -1.21 -0.48
N ALA A 113 21.72 -2.02 -1.25
CA ALA A 113 22.93 -1.61 -1.96
C ALA A 113 22.54 -0.89 -3.26
N VAL A 114 22.78 0.42 -3.29
CA VAL A 114 22.54 1.24 -4.47
C VAL A 114 23.84 1.37 -5.24
N ILE A 115 23.87 0.87 -6.47
CA ILE A 115 25.04 0.96 -7.35
C ILE A 115 24.80 2.08 -8.37
N PRO A 116 25.73 3.05 -8.53
CA PRO A 116 25.60 4.07 -9.54
C PRO A 116 25.75 3.47 -10.94
N ALA A 117 24.75 3.71 -11.80
CA ALA A 117 24.83 3.34 -13.21
C ALA A 117 25.67 4.37 -13.94
N SER A 118 26.77 3.94 -14.57
CA SER A 118 27.54 4.80 -15.49
C SER A 118 26.75 4.99 -16.79
N ALA A 119 26.56 6.24 -17.21
CA ALA A 119 25.89 6.55 -18.45
C ALA A 119 26.67 5.93 -19.65
N PRO A 120 25.99 5.29 -20.61
CA PRO A 120 26.63 4.78 -21.81
C PRO A 120 27.12 5.93 -22.69
N LYS A 121 28.39 5.94 -23.02
CA LYS A 121 29.09 6.95 -23.81
C LYS A 121 28.83 6.89 -25.32
N ASN A 122 27.75 6.36 -25.81
CA ASN A 122 27.44 6.46 -27.27
C ASN A 122 25.92 6.51 -27.46
N GLY A 123 25.49 7.66 -28.00
CA GLY A 123 24.10 7.94 -28.33
C GLY A 123 23.55 7.11 -29.46
N ARG A 124 22.82 6.05 -29.13
CA ARG A 124 21.65 5.60 -29.87
C ARG A 124 20.46 5.78 -28.93
N PRO A 125 19.32 6.33 -29.39
CA PRO A 125 18.11 6.34 -28.58
C PRO A 125 17.70 4.88 -28.38
N VAL A 126 18.00 4.33 -27.20
CA VAL A 126 17.36 3.11 -26.75
C VAL A 126 15.90 3.53 -26.55
N LEU A 127 14.99 2.97 -27.34
CA LEU A 127 13.57 3.01 -27.06
C LEU A 127 13.43 2.68 -25.58
N LYS A 128 12.91 3.64 -24.78
CA LYS A 128 12.62 3.43 -23.37
C LYS A 128 11.65 2.27 -23.27
N THR A 129 12.16 1.09 -23.01
CA THR A 129 11.32 0.01 -22.50
C THR A 129 11.01 0.42 -21.07
N ASP A 130 9.75 0.75 -20.79
CA ASP A 130 9.30 1.06 -19.44
C ASP A 130 9.75 -0.06 -18.51
N SER A 131 10.33 0.28 -17.37
CA SER A 131 10.72 -0.72 -16.39
C SER A 131 9.46 -1.39 -15.82
N VAL A 132 9.58 -2.62 -15.33
CA VAL A 132 8.47 -3.34 -14.66
C VAL A 132 7.82 -2.47 -13.59
N HIS A 133 8.63 -1.73 -12.82
CA HIS A 133 8.13 -0.84 -11.77
C HIS A 133 7.34 0.35 -12.33
N GLU A 134 7.78 0.97 -13.41
CA GLU A 134 7.05 2.08 -14.08
C GLU A 134 5.73 1.59 -14.66
N LEU A 135 5.75 0.44 -15.33
CA LEU A 135 4.52 -0.18 -15.85
C LEU A 135 3.55 -0.53 -14.74
N PHE A 136 4.03 -1.11 -13.64
CA PHE A 136 3.19 -1.43 -12.50
C PHE A 136 2.57 -0.17 -11.88
N ALA A 137 3.37 0.89 -11.63
CA ALA A 137 2.88 2.16 -11.11
C ALA A 137 1.86 2.83 -12.06
N ARG A 138 2.09 2.74 -13.38
CA ARG A 138 1.13 3.20 -14.38
C ARG A 138 -0.17 2.40 -14.30
N GLY A 139 -0.11 1.09 -14.19
CA GLY A 139 -1.29 0.22 -14.01
C GLY A 139 -2.12 0.65 -12.80
N VAL A 140 -1.48 0.88 -11.65
CA VAL A 140 -2.14 1.37 -10.42
C VAL A 140 -2.83 2.72 -10.64
N SER A 141 -2.18 3.67 -11.32
CA SER A 141 -2.79 4.97 -11.62
C SER A 141 -3.99 4.86 -12.58
N LEU A 142 -3.96 3.91 -13.51
CA LEU A 142 -5.05 3.68 -14.45
C LEU A 142 -6.29 3.08 -13.78
N GLU A 143 -6.12 2.28 -12.70
CA GLU A 143 -7.23 1.71 -11.94
C GLU A 143 -8.11 2.75 -11.26
N GLU A 144 -7.60 3.93 -10.95
CA GLU A 144 -8.35 5.01 -10.29
C GLU A 144 -9.56 5.47 -11.12
N ASN A 145 -9.52 5.28 -12.46
CA ASN A 145 -10.61 5.64 -13.35
C ASN A 145 -11.16 4.39 -14.06
N PRO A 146 -12.43 4.03 -13.82
CA PRO A 146 -13.07 2.87 -14.46
C PRO A 146 -12.98 2.86 -16.01
N SER A 147 -12.94 4.03 -16.65
CA SER A 147 -12.80 4.15 -18.10
C SER A 147 -11.45 3.63 -18.62
N ASN A 148 -10.45 3.52 -17.74
CA ASN A 148 -9.10 3.13 -18.09
C ASN A 148 -8.80 1.67 -17.70
N HIS A 149 -9.78 0.91 -17.20
CA HIS A 149 -9.57 -0.47 -16.74
C HIS A 149 -9.03 -1.39 -17.84
N ASP A 150 -9.40 -1.18 -19.11
CA ASP A 150 -8.83 -1.95 -20.24
C ASP A 150 -7.34 -1.67 -20.42
N GLU A 151 -6.95 -0.41 -20.31
CA GLU A 151 -5.53 -0.02 -20.39
C GLU A 151 -4.75 -0.51 -19.18
N ALA A 152 -5.34 -0.49 -17.98
CA ALA A 152 -4.73 -1.05 -16.78
C ALA A 152 -4.45 -2.55 -16.94
N ILE A 153 -5.42 -3.32 -17.44
CA ILE A 153 -5.28 -4.75 -17.71
C ILE A 153 -4.12 -4.99 -18.68
N GLN A 154 -4.08 -4.29 -19.81
CA GLN A 154 -2.97 -4.41 -20.77
C GLN A 154 -1.62 -4.07 -20.15
N THR A 155 -1.59 -3.03 -19.31
CA THR A 155 -0.37 -2.60 -18.63
C THR A 155 0.13 -3.66 -17.65
N TYR A 156 -0.76 -4.28 -16.85
CA TYR A 156 -0.37 -5.38 -15.97
C TYR A 156 0.04 -6.64 -16.72
N HIS A 157 -0.60 -6.96 -17.84
CA HIS A 157 -0.11 -8.05 -18.68
C HIS A 157 1.31 -7.78 -19.17
N ARG A 158 1.62 -6.53 -19.52
CA ARG A 158 2.97 -6.15 -19.90
C ARG A 158 3.97 -6.28 -18.74
N VAL A 159 3.55 -5.98 -17.51
CA VAL A 159 4.34 -6.25 -16.29
C VAL A 159 4.65 -7.76 -16.21
N LEU A 160 3.64 -8.62 -16.39
CA LEU A 160 3.80 -10.07 -16.28
C LEU A 160 4.57 -10.70 -17.44
N GLU A 161 4.60 -10.09 -18.62
CA GLU A 161 5.48 -10.51 -19.72
C GLU A 161 6.96 -10.29 -19.36
N LEU A 162 7.26 -9.21 -18.63
CA LEU A 162 8.62 -8.89 -18.20
C LEU A 162 9.02 -9.62 -16.91
N GLU A 163 8.08 -9.77 -15.98
CA GLU A 163 8.27 -10.41 -14.69
C GLU A 163 7.06 -11.31 -14.35
N PRO A 164 7.05 -12.57 -14.84
CA PRO A 164 5.94 -13.49 -14.59
C PRO A 164 5.66 -13.78 -13.11
N GLY A 165 6.66 -13.57 -12.25
CA GLY A 165 6.57 -13.72 -10.80
C GLY A 165 6.11 -12.48 -10.04
N HIS A 166 5.52 -11.48 -10.69
CA HIS A 166 5.10 -10.24 -10.03
C HIS A 166 3.73 -10.42 -9.34
N ALA A 167 3.74 -10.95 -8.09
CA ALA A 167 2.52 -11.24 -7.34
C ALA A 167 1.54 -10.05 -7.22
N PRO A 168 1.98 -8.79 -6.95
CA PRO A 168 1.05 -7.65 -6.93
C PRO A 168 0.32 -7.42 -8.25
N ALA A 169 0.98 -7.61 -9.42
CA ALA A 169 0.32 -7.47 -10.71
C ALA A 169 -0.75 -8.55 -10.93
N HIS A 170 -0.50 -9.77 -10.47
CA HIS A 170 -1.52 -10.81 -10.50
C HIS A 170 -2.71 -10.45 -9.61
N ILE A 171 -2.51 -9.88 -8.43
CA ILE A 171 -3.61 -9.46 -7.54
C ILE A 171 -4.44 -8.37 -8.23
N ASN A 172 -3.82 -7.33 -8.77
CA ASN A 172 -4.53 -6.24 -9.40
C ASN A 172 -5.30 -6.69 -10.66
N LEU A 173 -4.70 -7.56 -11.48
CA LEU A 173 -5.43 -8.20 -12.58
C LEU A 173 -6.61 -9.01 -12.09
N GLY A 174 -6.43 -9.82 -11.05
CA GLY A 174 -7.51 -10.57 -10.44
C GLY A 174 -8.65 -9.66 -10.00
N THR A 175 -8.35 -8.52 -9.37
CA THR A 175 -9.34 -7.54 -8.93
C THR A 175 -10.08 -6.88 -10.11
N LEU A 176 -9.37 -6.52 -11.19
CA LEU A 176 -9.99 -5.96 -12.38
C LEU A 176 -10.92 -6.96 -13.07
N TYR A 177 -10.53 -8.23 -13.18
CA TYR A 177 -11.38 -9.29 -13.72
C TYR A 177 -12.56 -9.61 -12.80
N TYR A 178 -12.36 -9.61 -11.48
CA TYR A 178 -13.45 -9.78 -10.50
C TYR A 178 -14.51 -8.70 -10.65
N ASN A 179 -14.10 -7.43 -10.78
CA ASN A 179 -15.00 -6.30 -10.99
C ASN A 179 -15.78 -6.39 -12.30
N ARG A 180 -15.27 -7.11 -13.29
CA ARG A 180 -15.93 -7.43 -14.56
C ARG A 180 -16.78 -8.70 -14.50
N GLN A 181 -16.85 -9.34 -13.35
CA GLN A 181 -17.52 -10.62 -13.15
C GLN A 181 -16.91 -11.79 -13.98
N ASP A 182 -15.68 -11.61 -14.48
CA ASP A 182 -14.89 -12.70 -15.05
C ASP A 182 -14.18 -13.46 -13.92
N PHE A 183 -14.98 -14.22 -13.19
CA PHE A 183 -14.50 -14.96 -12.02
C PHE A 183 -13.46 -16.04 -12.39
N GLY A 184 -13.50 -16.55 -13.62
CA GLY A 184 -12.53 -17.53 -14.11
C GLY A 184 -11.13 -16.92 -14.23
N ALA A 185 -11.01 -15.77 -14.90
CA ALA A 185 -9.75 -15.05 -15.01
C ALA A 185 -9.27 -14.53 -13.64
N ALA A 186 -10.17 -14.01 -12.81
CA ALA A 186 -9.84 -13.55 -11.48
C ALA A 186 -9.23 -14.67 -10.62
N GLU A 187 -9.87 -15.86 -10.59
CA GLU A 187 -9.37 -17.03 -9.86
C GLU A 187 -7.98 -17.45 -10.34
N MET A 188 -7.77 -17.49 -11.64
CA MET A 188 -6.47 -17.85 -12.23
C MET A 188 -5.36 -16.91 -11.70
N HIS A 189 -5.61 -15.62 -11.72
CA HIS A 189 -4.64 -14.63 -11.26
C HIS A 189 -4.42 -14.68 -9.75
N TYR A 190 -5.45 -14.80 -8.92
CA TYR A 190 -5.28 -14.94 -7.48
C TYR A 190 -4.57 -16.25 -7.09
N ARG A 191 -4.82 -17.36 -7.80
CA ARG A 191 -4.06 -18.60 -7.59
C ARG A 191 -2.59 -18.44 -7.98
N ALA A 192 -2.28 -17.71 -9.05
CA ALA A 192 -0.90 -17.39 -9.39
C ALA A 192 -0.24 -16.55 -8.29
N ALA A 193 -0.92 -15.52 -7.78
CA ALA A 193 -0.40 -14.70 -6.70
C ALA A 193 -0.06 -15.50 -5.43
N VAL A 194 -0.94 -16.41 -4.98
CA VAL A 194 -0.67 -17.25 -3.79
C VAL A 194 0.40 -18.31 -4.04
N ALA A 195 0.61 -18.73 -5.29
CA ALA A 195 1.70 -19.64 -5.64
C ALA A 195 3.06 -18.93 -5.61
N ILE A 196 3.10 -17.66 -6.04
CA ILE A 196 4.31 -16.82 -6.04
C ILE A 196 4.67 -16.39 -4.61
N ASP A 197 3.69 -15.85 -3.87
CA ASP A 197 3.87 -15.48 -2.45
C ASP A 197 2.84 -16.17 -1.56
N PRO A 198 3.17 -17.33 -0.99
CA PRO A 198 2.28 -18.07 -0.08
C PRO A 198 2.00 -17.36 1.25
N ARG A 199 2.62 -16.21 1.52
CA ARG A 199 2.41 -15.41 2.74
C ARG A 199 1.56 -14.18 2.49
N TYR A 200 1.05 -13.99 1.30
CA TYR A 200 0.27 -12.82 0.94
C TYR A 200 -1.20 -13.01 1.35
N ALA A 201 -1.56 -12.56 2.55
CA ALA A 201 -2.88 -12.73 3.13
C ALA A 201 -4.01 -12.17 2.25
N LEU A 202 -3.81 -11.01 1.60
CA LEU A 202 -4.79 -10.40 0.70
C LEU A 202 -5.13 -11.32 -0.47
N ALA A 203 -4.14 -11.97 -1.10
CA ALA A 203 -4.39 -12.87 -2.24
C ALA A 203 -5.28 -14.06 -1.85
N TYR A 204 -5.13 -14.60 -0.64
CA TYR A 204 -6.03 -15.65 -0.14
C TYR A 204 -7.42 -15.12 0.16
N PHE A 205 -7.54 -13.89 0.66
CA PHE A 205 -8.83 -13.27 0.89
C PHE A 205 -9.59 -13.07 -0.43
N ASP A 206 -8.93 -12.51 -1.43
CA ASP A 206 -9.53 -12.25 -2.75
C ASP A 206 -9.85 -13.55 -3.50
N LEU A 207 -9.00 -14.59 -3.38
CA LEU A 207 -9.32 -15.92 -3.85
C LEU A 207 -10.57 -16.48 -3.15
N GLY A 208 -10.69 -16.26 -1.85
CA GLY A 208 -11.89 -16.60 -1.09
C GLY A 208 -13.14 -15.93 -1.62
N ASN A 209 -13.06 -14.65 -1.98
CA ASN A 209 -14.18 -13.88 -2.54
C ASN A 209 -14.66 -14.48 -3.88
N VAL A 210 -13.74 -14.78 -4.80
CA VAL A 210 -14.09 -15.41 -6.08
C VAL A 210 -14.73 -16.78 -5.88
N LEU A 211 -14.20 -17.58 -4.97
CA LEU A 211 -14.73 -18.90 -4.67
C LEU A 211 -16.12 -18.84 -4.02
N ASP A 212 -16.39 -17.80 -3.23
CA ASP A 212 -17.70 -17.55 -2.64
C ASP A 212 -18.73 -17.12 -3.70
N GLU A 213 -18.36 -16.22 -4.61
CA GLU A 213 -19.21 -15.80 -5.74
C GLU A 213 -19.52 -16.96 -6.71
N THR A 214 -18.62 -17.90 -6.84
CA THR A 214 -18.82 -19.11 -7.66
C THR A 214 -19.44 -20.28 -6.86
N GLU A 215 -20.00 -20.01 -5.69
CA GLU A 215 -20.69 -20.95 -4.78
C GLU A 215 -19.82 -22.14 -4.30
N ARG A 216 -18.51 -22.02 -4.43
CA ARG A 216 -17.52 -23.01 -3.95
C ARG A 216 -17.18 -22.76 -2.48
N PHE A 217 -18.18 -22.71 -1.61
CA PHE A 217 -18.09 -22.26 -0.22
C PHE A 217 -17.05 -23.02 0.62
N GLN A 218 -16.87 -24.32 0.39
CA GLN A 218 -15.87 -25.11 1.12
C GLN A 218 -14.43 -24.67 0.81
N GLU A 219 -14.17 -24.30 -0.44
CA GLU A 219 -12.87 -23.80 -0.87
C GLU A 219 -12.67 -22.35 -0.41
N ALA A 220 -13.71 -21.52 -0.50
CA ALA A 220 -13.70 -20.15 0.03
C ALA A 220 -13.34 -20.12 1.53
N ILE A 221 -13.97 -21.01 2.34
CA ILE A 221 -13.64 -21.17 3.76
C ILE A 221 -12.15 -21.49 3.98
N LYS A 222 -11.57 -22.38 3.16
CA LYS A 222 -10.13 -22.69 3.27
C LYS A 222 -9.28 -21.48 2.99
N ALA A 223 -9.59 -20.74 1.92
CA ALA A 223 -8.87 -19.51 1.54
C ALA A 223 -8.98 -18.44 2.62
N TYR A 224 -10.18 -18.10 3.10
CA TYR A 224 -10.37 -17.14 4.19
C TYR A 224 -9.65 -17.55 5.48
N ARG A 225 -9.66 -18.84 5.83
CA ARG A 225 -8.92 -19.33 7.00
C ARG A 225 -7.42 -19.14 6.84
N THR A 226 -6.88 -19.38 5.66
CA THR A 226 -5.45 -19.11 5.39
C THR A 226 -5.15 -17.63 5.50
N ALA A 227 -5.98 -16.74 4.94
CA ALA A 227 -5.85 -15.30 5.09
C ALA A 227 -5.80 -14.88 6.58
N ILE A 228 -6.70 -15.43 7.40
CA ILE A 228 -6.76 -15.18 8.86
C ILE A 228 -5.54 -15.77 9.60
N GLN A 229 -5.03 -16.92 9.20
CA GLN A 229 -3.81 -17.47 9.78
C GLN A 229 -2.60 -16.57 9.53
N LEU A 230 -2.51 -15.96 8.34
CA LEU A 230 -1.45 -15.02 7.98
C LEU A 230 -1.64 -13.64 8.61
N ALA A 231 -2.89 -13.18 8.70
CA ALA A 231 -3.27 -11.88 9.26
C ALA A 231 -4.47 -12.01 10.23
N PRO A 232 -4.25 -12.36 11.51
CA PRO A 232 -5.34 -12.64 12.48
C PRO A 232 -6.27 -11.46 12.76
N THR A 233 -5.87 -10.24 12.46
CA THR A 233 -6.67 -9.02 12.64
C THR A 233 -7.36 -8.56 11.35
N TYR A 234 -7.37 -9.38 10.30
CA TYR A 234 -8.02 -9.05 9.04
C TYR A 234 -9.55 -9.15 9.19
N ALA A 235 -10.18 -8.03 9.52
CA ALA A 235 -11.60 -7.98 9.87
C ALA A 235 -12.49 -8.53 8.74
N ASP A 236 -12.27 -8.09 7.49
CA ASP A 236 -13.11 -8.50 6.34
C ASP A 236 -13.04 -10.01 6.09
N ALA A 237 -11.89 -10.63 6.31
CA ALA A 237 -11.76 -12.08 6.19
C ALA A 237 -12.58 -12.81 7.26
N HIS A 238 -12.68 -12.29 8.48
CA HIS A 238 -13.59 -12.83 9.50
C HIS A 238 -15.06 -12.64 9.12
N TYR A 239 -15.42 -11.48 8.56
CA TYR A 239 -16.78 -11.21 8.09
C TYR A 239 -17.19 -12.19 6.99
N ASN A 240 -16.42 -12.32 5.93
CA ASN A 240 -16.73 -13.19 4.79
C ASN A 240 -16.69 -14.69 5.18
N LEU A 241 -15.77 -15.07 6.06
CA LEU A 241 -15.76 -16.45 6.60
C LEU A 241 -17.02 -16.77 7.40
N ALA A 242 -17.55 -15.80 8.15
CA ALA A 242 -18.80 -16.00 8.88
C ALA A 242 -19.99 -16.15 7.91
N LEU A 243 -20.06 -15.32 6.84
CA LEU A 243 -21.08 -15.47 5.80
C LEU A 243 -20.99 -16.84 5.12
N ALA A 244 -19.79 -17.28 4.74
CA ALA A 244 -19.60 -18.60 4.10
C ALA A 244 -20.06 -19.75 5.01
N TYR A 245 -19.82 -19.68 6.33
CA TYR A 245 -20.36 -20.66 7.28
C TYR A 245 -21.88 -20.59 7.39
N GLU A 246 -22.50 -19.41 7.30
CA GLU A 246 -23.97 -19.30 7.29
C GLU A 246 -24.58 -19.96 6.05
N ARG A 247 -23.97 -19.77 4.88
CA ARG A 247 -24.39 -20.42 3.63
C ARG A 247 -24.34 -21.95 3.73
N LEU A 248 -23.35 -22.49 4.47
CA LEU A 248 -23.25 -23.92 4.76
C LEU A 248 -24.13 -24.39 5.94
N ARG A 249 -24.98 -23.51 6.51
CA ARG A 249 -25.83 -23.81 7.69
C ARG A 249 -25.03 -24.23 8.92
N GLU A 250 -23.85 -23.65 9.11
CA GLU A 250 -22.98 -23.89 10.27
C GLU A 250 -22.97 -22.68 11.25
N PRO A 251 -24.11 -22.33 11.88
CA PRO A 251 -24.26 -21.07 12.60
C PRO A 251 -23.31 -20.91 13.79
N ARG A 252 -22.92 -22.02 14.45
CA ARG A 252 -21.97 -21.94 15.58
C ARG A 252 -20.57 -21.54 15.15
N ARG A 253 -20.14 -21.96 13.95
CA ARG A 253 -18.86 -21.54 13.37
C ARG A 253 -18.94 -20.08 12.93
N ALA A 254 -20.03 -19.69 12.28
CA ALA A 254 -20.29 -18.30 11.90
C ALA A 254 -20.27 -17.37 13.12
N LEU A 255 -20.93 -17.74 14.22
CA LEU A 255 -21.00 -16.96 15.45
C LEU A 255 -19.61 -16.57 15.99
N ARG A 256 -18.66 -17.51 15.95
CA ARG A 256 -17.29 -17.25 16.39
C ARG A 256 -16.66 -16.10 15.58
N HIS A 257 -16.80 -16.15 14.26
CA HIS A 257 -16.17 -15.16 13.37
C HIS A 257 -16.92 -13.82 13.38
N TRP A 258 -18.26 -13.83 13.48
CA TRP A 258 -19.03 -12.61 13.74
C TRP A 258 -18.57 -11.89 15.00
N THR A 259 -18.36 -12.65 16.07
CA THR A 259 -17.91 -12.08 17.36
C THR A 259 -16.51 -11.47 17.26
N ILE A 260 -15.61 -12.10 16.52
CA ILE A 260 -14.27 -11.56 16.29
C ILE A 260 -14.35 -10.29 15.43
N TYR A 261 -15.13 -10.33 14.35
CA TYR A 261 -15.33 -9.17 13.48
C TYR A 261 -15.79 -7.93 14.27
N VAL A 262 -16.84 -8.06 15.08
CA VAL A 262 -17.36 -6.93 15.90
C VAL A 262 -16.34 -6.40 16.91
N LYS A 263 -15.38 -7.22 17.35
CA LYS A 263 -14.28 -6.76 18.21
C LYS A 263 -13.24 -5.97 17.44
N LEU A 264 -12.94 -6.39 16.22
CA LEU A 264 -11.95 -5.75 15.33
C LEU A 264 -12.50 -4.46 14.73
N ASP A 265 -13.74 -4.48 14.26
CA ASP A 265 -14.46 -3.34 13.71
C ASP A 265 -15.73 -3.06 14.51
N ARG A 266 -15.66 -2.10 15.46
CA ARG A 266 -16.75 -1.79 16.38
C ARG A 266 -17.84 -0.91 15.78
N SER A 267 -17.50 -0.07 14.83
CA SER A 267 -18.34 1.05 14.34
C SER A 267 -18.49 1.08 12.82
N GLY A 268 -17.85 0.19 12.09
CA GLY A 268 -17.95 0.11 10.65
C GLY A 268 -19.35 -0.24 10.15
N PRO A 269 -19.64 0.00 8.87
CA PRO A 269 -20.98 -0.16 8.29
C PRO A 269 -21.53 -1.57 8.44
N TRP A 270 -20.68 -2.59 8.47
CA TRP A 270 -21.05 -3.99 8.56
C TRP A 270 -21.18 -4.50 10.01
N SER A 271 -20.75 -3.72 11.01
CA SER A 271 -20.81 -4.15 12.41
C SER A 271 -22.23 -4.23 12.94
N VAL A 272 -23.17 -3.44 12.42
CA VAL A 272 -24.61 -3.54 12.72
C VAL A 272 -25.16 -4.84 12.20
N HIS A 273 -24.84 -5.20 10.95
CA HIS A 273 -25.23 -6.48 10.36
C HIS A 273 -24.68 -7.67 11.17
N ALA A 274 -23.39 -7.65 11.48
CA ALA A 274 -22.75 -8.71 12.26
C ALA A 274 -23.41 -8.92 13.65
N ARG A 275 -23.73 -7.83 14.37
CA ARG A 275 -24.47 -7.91 15.65
C ARG A 275 -25.86 -8.52 15.49
N LYS A 276 -26.58 -8.18 14.41
CA LYS A 276 -27.90 -8.76 14.11
C LYS A 276 -27.78 -10.26 13.86
N GLN A 277 -26.76 -10.72 13.13
CA GLN A 277 -26.54 -12.15 12.91
C GLN A 277 -26.19 -12.88 14.22
N ILE A 278 -25.35 -12.29 15.06
CA ILE A 278 -25.06 -12.84 16.40
C ILE A 278 -26.35 -13.01 17.20
N ALA A 279 -27.19 -11.99 17.29
CA ALA A 279 -28.45 -12.04 18.03
C ALA A 279 -29.38 -13.18 17.49
N ARG A 280 -29.54 -13.21 16.17
CA ARG A 280 -30.36 -14.26 15.50
C ARG A 280 -29.90 -15.69 15.83
N ILE A 281 -28.59 -15.94 15.79
CA ILE A 281 -28.04 -17.27 16.07
C ILE A 281 -28.25 -17.64 17.53
N LEU A 282 -28.03 -16.71 18.47
CA LEU A 282 -28.22 -16.95 19.90
C LEU A 282 -29.68 -17.18 20.28
N GLU A 283 -30.61 -16.47 19.67
CA GLU A 283 -32.07 -16.71 19.85
C GLU A 283 -32.45 -18.08 19.34
N GLY A 284 -32.00 -18.49 18.18
CA GLY A 284 -32.25 -19.81 17.62
C GLY A 284 -31.69 -20.95 18.49
N ASP A 285 -30.55 -20.79 19.14
CA ASP A 285 -29.98 -21.75 20.07
C ASP A 285 -30.75 -21.78 21.41
N LYS A 286 -31.27 -20.65 21.91
CA LYS A 286 -32.16 -20.62 23.10
C LYS A 286 -33.43 -21.39 22.85
N LEU A 287 -34.09 -21.21 21.73
CA LEU A 287 -35.31 -21.95 21.37
C LEU A 287 -35.08 -23.47 21.34
N LYS A 288 -33.95 -23.91 20.72
CA LYS A 288 -33.60 -25.35 20.69
C LYS A 288 -33.35 -25.95 22.09
N LEU A 289 -32.82 -25.18 23.03
CA LEU A 289 -32.58 -25.60 24.40
C LEU A 289 -33.91 -25.74 25.20
N VAL A 290 -34.88 -24.86 24.95
CA VAL A 290 -36.20 -24.91 25.54
C VAL A 290 -36.95 -26.17 25.07
N TYR A 291 -37.03 -26.37 23.74
CA TYR A 291 -37.70 -27.58 23.18
C TYR A 291 -37.06 -28.93 23.61
N LYS A 292 -35.75 -28.93 23.89
CA LYS A 292 -35.04 -30.13 24.37
C LYS A 292 -35.30 -30.43 25.86
N ARG A 293 -35.81 -29.46 26.64
CA ARG A 293 -36.18 -29.63 28.05
C ARG A 293 -37.62 -30.06 28.24
N GLU A 294 -38.46 -29.88 27.23
CA GLU A 294 -39.89 -30.23 27.24
C GLU A 294 -40.19 -31.59 26.56
N ALA A 295 -39.17 -32.22 25.94
CA ALA A 295 -39.23 -33.54 25.33
C ALA A 295 -38.45 -34.57 26.19
#